data_0212307b5cf3a4688692561a44af8a85
#
_entry.id   0212307b5cf3a4688692561a44af8a85
#
_cell.length_a   1.000
_cell.length_b   1.000
_cell.length_c   1.000
_cell.angle_alpha   90.00
_cell.angle_beta   90.00
_cell.angle_gamma   90.00
#
_symmetry.space_group_name_H-M   'P 1'
#
loop_
_entity.id
_entity.type
_entity.pdbx_description
1 polymer ?
#
loop_
_entity_poly.entity_id
_entity_poly.type
_entity_poly.pdbx_seq_one_letter_code
_entity_poly.pdbx_strand_id
1 'polypeptide(L)'
;MAVPAALPDTERVVDWDELPESVRAIPADFNPLASGVLMAHQSKWIAMQQHLDIAVCEKGRRTGITFAQAMTDTITAASAKEAGGDNIWYMADTREKGLEYIGYVGKFAQIVARGQATMVEQHIFVDQLEDGTSRNIQAFRVRFASGFRVTALSSRPENIHGLQGLVNIDEAALHKNVSHVLESATALLIWGGRIRVWSTHRGKKNAFNQLVQDVRAGRYGKRAEVIRISFDDAVANGLYERACFMRGNQPTEEGKREWYTAIRSAYGPRKAAMREELDVIPRDGEGSAIPSVWIERAMPEQRPVLRIVFDDDFPKRPELEREAWAAAWIAFNLRPALREAAEGFGGRWAIGMDFARHRHFSIIEPARITHDLRRDVPFVIELANAPARQQEQILWAMLDWLKEQRSEWTFAGDASGPGQTLMEYTGDRYGRAEWEEEHGRYTGGPVHEVTLSRSWYGEWMSKYISLFEDGFITLPRDASLEDDHRAVEFVDGIPMVPKIERKDLKDAELIRHGDGAVAGALMNFATLNHIGGHVYEYHRVRPGAQVDRQIQSGAGWRNKKGIW
;
A
#
# COMPACT_ATOMS: atom_id res chain seq x y z
N MET A 1 -31.16 -31.49 -0.35
CA MET A 1 -29.90 -30.72 -0.16
C MET A 1 -29.97 -29.56 -1.13
N ALA A 2 -30.12 -28.34 -0.64
CA ALA A 2 -30.14 -27.18 -1.51
C ALA A 2 -28.68 -26.99 -2.02
N VAL A 3 -28.54 -26.90 -3.33
CA VAL A 3 -27.28 -26.46 -3.98
C VAL A 3 -26.97 -25.07 -3.41
N PRO A 4 -25.76 -24.83 -2.89
CA PRO A 4 -25.42 -23.47 -2.47
C PRO A 4 -25.64 -22.54 -3.66
N ALA A 5 -26.35 -21.43 -3.44
CA ALA A 5 -26.53 -20.41 -4.46
C ALA A 5 -25.13 -20.04 -4.99
N ALA A 6 -24.99 -20.02 -6.32
CA ALA A 6 -23.78 -19.53 -6.95
C ALA A 6 -23.51 -18.11 -6.42
N LEU A 7 -22.23 -17.82 -6.15
CA LEU A 7 -21.82 -16.48 -5.78
C LEU A 7 -22.25 -15.51 -6.88
N PRO A 8 -22.68 -14.29 -6.53
CA PRO A 8 -22.85 -13.25 -7.54
C PRO A 8 -21.55 -13.10 -8.33
N ASP A 9 -21.63 -12.80 -9.62
CA ASP A 9 -20.45 -12.60 -10.49
C ASP A 9 -19.47 -11.51 -9.99
N THR A 10 -19.88 -10.78 -8.96
CA THR A 10 -19.15 -9.70 -8.31
C THR A 10 -18.36 -10.11 -7.06
N GLU A 11 -18.47 -11.36 -6.62
CA GLU A 11 -17.85 -11.84 -5.37
C GLU A 11 -17.03 -13.11 -5.61
N ARG A 12 -15.82 -13.17 -5.07
CA ARG A 12 -15.02 -14.39 -5.03
C ARG A 12 -14.34 -14.59 -3.67
N VAL A 13 -14.02 -15.83 -3.36
CA VAL A 13 -13.23 -16.19 -2.19
C VAL A 13 -11.76 -15.93 -2.48
N VAL A 14 -11.07 -15.27 -1.55
CA VAL A 14 -9.63 -15.02 -1.61
C VAL A 14 -8.89 -16.27 -1.12
N ASP A 15 -7.97 -16.79 -1.91
CA ASP A 15 -7.11 -17.89 -1.51
C ASP A 15 -6.03 -17.41 -0.49
N TRP A 16 -5.59 -18.35 0.36
CA TRP A 16 -4.57 -18.06 1.37
C TRP A 16 -3.28 -17.50 0.76
N ASP A 17 -2.87 -18.00 -0.39
CA ASP A 17 -1.65 -17.58 -1.08
C ASP A 17 -1.72 -16.16 -1.64
N GLU A 18 -2.91 -15.58 -1.73
CA GLU A 18 -3.12 -14.19 -2.14
C GLU A 18 -2.94 -13.18 -0.98
N LEU A 19 -2.91 -13.66 0.27
CA LEU A 19 -2.70 -12.79 1.42
C LEU A 19 -1.23 -12.34 1.50
N PRO A 20 -0.96 -11.13 2.06
CA PRO A 20 0.39 -10.65 2.30
C PRO A 20 1.25 -11.63 3.08
N GLU A 21 2.55 -11.63 2.81
CA GLU A 21 3.52 -12.51 3.48
C GLU A 21 3.52 -12.33 4.99
N SER A 22 3.34 -11.10 5.48
CA SER A 22 3.21 -10.78 6.91
C SER A 22 2.10 -11.56 7.60
N VAL A 23 1.00 -11.82 6.91
CA VAL A 23 -0.12 -12.63 7.40
C VAL A 23 0.18 -14.12 7.29
N ARG A 24 0.72 -14.55 6.15
CA ARG A 24 1.05 -15.96 5.88
C ARG A 24 2.17 -16.50 6.76
N ALA A 25 3.06 -15.62 7.21
CA ALA A 25 4.18 -15.96 8.09
C ALA A 25 3.78 -16.21 9.56
N ILE A 26 2.56 -15.90 9.98
CA ILE A 26 2.10 -16.20 11.34
C ILE A 26 2.04 -17.73 11.52
N PRO A 27 2.80 -18.34 12.47
CA PRO A 27 2.79 -19.78 12.65
C PRO A 27 1.38 -20.34 12.89
N ALA A 28 1.08 -21.51 12.31
CA ALA A 28 -0.23 -22.14 12.45
C ALA A 28 -0.55 -22.58 13.87
N ASP A 29 0.49 -22.93 14.63
CA ASP A 29 0.47 -23.32 16.04
C ASP A 29 0.65 -22.12 17.00
N PHE A 30 0.72 -20.91 16.47
CA PHE A 30 0.78 -19.70 17.26
C PHE A 30 -0.44 -19.63 18.19
N ASN A 31 -0.19 -19.88 19.48
CA ASN A 31 -1.21 -19.74 20.51
C ASN A 31 -1.01 -18.41 21.24
N PRO A 32 -1.79 -17.44 20.90
CA PRO A 32 -1.73 -16.14 21.52
C PRO A 32 -1.95 -16.17 23.04
N LEU A 33 -2.71 -17.11 23.54
CA LEU A 33 -3.05 -17.21 24.95
C LEU A 33 -1.92 -17.83 25.81
N ALA A 34 -1.09 -18.69 25.22
CA ALA A 34 -0.03 -19.41 25.95
C ALA A 34 1.24 -18.57 26.20
N SER A 35 1.55 -17.60 25.32
CA SER A 35 2.81 -16.82 25.38
C SER A 35 2.61 -15.31 25.52
N GLY A 36 1.39 -14.87 25.87
CA GLY A 36 1.07 -13.45 25.92
C GLY A 36 1.10 -12.82 24.53
N VAL A 37 -0.05 -12.81 23.85
CA VAL A 37 -0.21 -12.31 22.46
C VAL A 37 0.29 -10.91 22.30
N LEU A 38 0.02 -10.08 23.30
CA LEU A 38 0.23 -8.65 23.24
C LEU A 38 1.44 -8.26 24.08
N MET A 39 2.27 -7.41 23.52
CA MET A 39 3.27 -6.67 24.28
C MET A 39 2.59 -5.68 25.22
N ALA A 40 3.24 -5.26 26.30
CA ALA A 40 2.63 -4.43 27.33
C ALA A 40 2.06 -3.09 26.79
N HIS A 41 2.74 -2.46 25.83
CA HIS A 41 2.25 -1.22 25.18
C HIS A 41 0.99 -1.47 24.32
N GLN A 42 0.88 -2.63 23.69
CA GLN A 42 -0.30 -3.02 22.92
C GLN A 42 -1.50 -3.25 23.85
N SER A 43 -1.28 -3.94 24.97
CA SER A 43 -2.31 -4.15 26.01
C SER A 43 -2.77 -2.81 26.60
N LYS A 44 -1.83 -1.88 26.84
CA LYS A 44 -2.14 -0.53 27.32
C LYS A 44 -3.02 0.25 26.33
N TRP A 45 -2.70 0.19 25.02
CA TRP A 45 -3.53 0.77 23.97
C TRP A 45 -4.96 0.21 23.98
N ILE A 46 -5.11 -1.11 24.06
CA ILE A 46 -6.42 -1.77 24.06
C ILE A 46 -7.20 -1.42 25.32
N ALA A 47 -6.56 -1.42 26.49
CA ALA A 47 -7.23 -1.09 27.74
C ALA A 47 -7.73 0.37 27.75
N MET A 48 -6.91 1.30 27.29
CA MET A 48 -7.24 2.72 27.27
C MET A 48 -8.51 3.00 26.44
N GLN A 49 -8.62 2.37 25.26
CA GLN A 49 -9.71 2.67 24.34
C GLN A 49 -11.10 2.17 24.79
N GLN A 50 -11.18 1.31 25.82
CA GLN A 50 -12.45 0.71 26.24
C GLN A 50 -13.48 1.73 26.76
N HIS A 51 -12.99 2.82 27.36
CA HIS A 51 -13.83 3.86 28.00
C HIS A 51 -13.86 5.18 27.22
N LEU A 52 -13.24 5.22 26.05
CA LEU A 52 -13.13 6.44 25.25
C LEU A 52 -14.04 6.40 24.03
N ASP A 53 -14.54 7.56 23.67
CA ASP A 53 -15.23 7.77 22.40
C ASP A 53 -14.20 7.96 21.27
N ILE A 54 -13.12 8.70 21.58
CA ILE A 54 -12.01 8.93 20.65
C ILE A 54 -10.71 8.54 21.33
N ALA A 55 -10.02 7.54 20.79
CA ALA A 55 -8.68 7.16 21.24
C ALA A 55 -7.66 7.41 20.13
N VAL A 56 -6.58 8.09 20.45
CA VAL A 56 -5.51 8.44 19.52
C VAL A 56 -4.20 7.82 19.99
N CYS A 57 -3.49 7.15 19.08
CA CYS A 57 -2.15 6.61 19.34
C CYS A 57 -1.14 7.24 18.38
N GLU A 58 -0.29 8.12 18.92
CA GLU A 58 0.93 8.51 18.21
C GLU A 58 2.01 7.43 18.44
N LYS A 59 2.43 6.79 17.39
CA LYS A 59 3.28 5.60 17.48
C LYS A 59 4.56 5.69 16.66
N GLY A 60 5.59 4.99 17.12
CA GLY A 60 6.74 4.65 16.30
C GLY A 60 6.38 3.58 15.25
N ARG A 61 7.23 3.45 14.25
CA ARG A 61 7.06 2.45 13.20
C ARG A 61 7.16 1.03 13.74
N ARG A 62 6.34 0.13 13.16
CA ARG A 62 6.38 -1.32 13.41
C ARG A 62 6.24 -1.71 14.90
N THR A 63 5.52 -0.92 15.69
CA THR A 63 5.21 -1.23 17.08
C THR A 63 4.06 -2.23 17.26
N GLY A 64 3.48 -2.73 16.16
CA GLY A 64 2.46 -3.80 16.14
C GLY A 64 1.06 -3.37 16.60
N ILE A 65 0.73 -2.08 16.53
CA ILE A 65 -0.60 -1.57 16.95
C ILE A 65 -1.71 -2.12 16.06
N THR A 66 -1.53 -2.15 14.75
CA THR A 66 -2.51 -2.69 13.79
C THR A 66 -2.83 -4.16 14.08
N PHE A 67 -1.82 -4.98 14.39
CA PHE A 67 -2.00 -6.38 14.78
C PHE A 67 -2.82 -6.51 16.07
N ALA A 68 -2.49 -5.73 17.10
CA ALA A 68 -3.21 -5.74 18.39
C ALA A 68 -4.66 -5.26 18.21
N GLN A 69 -4.88 -4.26 17.36
CA GLN A 69 -6.21 -3.77 17.05
C GLN A 69 -7.04 -4.83 16.33
N ALA A 70 -6.47 -5.51 15.33
CA ALA A 70 -7.15 -6.59 14.61
C ALA A 70 -7.62 -7.72 15.55
N MET A 71 -6.83 -8.05 16.58
CA MET A 71 -7.25 -9.02 17.59
C MET A 71 -8.48 -8.53 18.37
N THR A 72 -8.45 -7.31 18.89
CA THR A 72 -9.54 -6.74 19.67
C THR A 72 -10.81 -6.59 18.83
N ASP A 73 -10.66 -6.15 17.59
CA ASP A 73 -11.76 -5.97 16.65
C ASP A 73 -12.42 -7.30 16.28
N THR A 74 -11.61 -8.36 16.15
CA THR A 74 -12.12 -9.73 15.96
C THR A 74 -12.96 -10.16 17.15
N ILE A 75 -12.48 -9.95 18.37
CA ILE A 75 -13.24 -10.29 19.59
C ILE A 75 -14.54 -9.47 19.64
N THR A 76 -14.46 -8.17 19.39
CA THR A 76 -15.63 -7.29 19.38
C THR A 76 -16.67 -7.75 18.36
N ALA A 77 -16.26 -7.98 17.10
CA ALA A 77 -17.17 -8.42 16.07
C ALA A 77 -17.69 -9.86 16.26
N ALA A 78 -16.94 -10.73 16.94
CA ALA A 78 -17.37 -12.08 17.28
C ALA A 78 -18.34 -12.13 18.48
N SER A 79 -18.39 -11.08 19.29
CA SER A 79 -19.22 -11.01 20.50
C SER A 79 -20.68 -10.72 20.17
N ALA A 80 -21.60 -11.19 21.03
CA ALA A 80 -23.01 -10.80 20.96
C ALA A 80 -23.16 -9.30 21.34
N LYS A 81 -24.25 -8.68 20.90
CA LYS A 81 -24.51 -7.26 21.15
C LYS A 81 -24.51 -6.92 22.65
N GLU A 82 -25.09 -7.80 23.47
CA GLU A 82 -25.17 -7.66 24.93
C GLU A 82 -23.80 -7.74 25.60
N ALA A 83 -22.82 -8.38 24.94
CA ALA A 83 -21.43 -8.48 25.37
C ALA A 83 -20.54 -7.37 24.73
N GLY A 84 -21.15 -6.34 24.13
CA GLY A 84 -20.44 -5.22 23.50
C GLY A 84 -20.02 -5.47 22.06
N GLY A 85 -20.62 -6.47 21.40
CA GLY A 85 -20.42 -6.73 19.98
C GLY A 85 -20.87 -5.58 19.08
N ASP A 86 -20.12 -5.29 18.03
CA ASP A 86 -20.41 -4.21 17.09
C ASP A 86 -19.73 -4.43 15.73
N ASN A 87 -20.15 -3.66 14.72
CA ASN A 87 -19.47 -3.59 13.45
C ASN A 87 -18.17 -2.79 13.56
N ILE A 88 -17.15 -3.25 12.85
CA ILE A 88 -15.85 -2.61 12.79
C ILE A 88 -15.56 -2.13 11.37
N TRP A 89 -15.19 -0.88 11.25
CA TRP A 89 -14.84 -0.23 10.00
C TRP A 89 -13.38 0.22 10.07
N TYR A 90 -12.53 -0.43 9.32
CA TYR A 90 -11.11 -0.12 9.28
C TYR A 90 -10.78 0.66 8.02
N MET A 91 -10.17 1.83 8.18
CA MET A 91 -9.73 2.68 7.10
C MET A 91 -8.22 2.63 6.97
N ALA A 92 -7.78 2.12 5.83
CA ALA A 92 -6.38 2.11 5.45
C ALA A 92 -6.08 3.23 4.44
N ASP A 93 -4.85 3.73 4.47
CA ASP A 93 -4.32 4.63 3.44
C ASP A 93 -4.08 3.91 2.12
N THR A 94 -3.77 2.60 2.17
CA THR A 94 -3.59 1.75 1.00
C THR A 94 -4.47 0.50 1.06
N ARG A 95 -4.75 -0.06 -0.11
CA ARG A 95 -5.50 -1.31 -0.25
C ARG A 95 -4.77 -2.50 0.38
N GLU A 96 -3.46 -2.52 0.25
CA GLU A 96 -2.59 -3.59 0.78
C GLU A 96 -2.67 -3.66 2.29
N LYS A 97 -2.65 -2.51 2.98
CA LYS A 97 -2.86 -2.45 4.43
C LYS A 97 -4.25 -2.92 4.83
N GLY A 98 -5.27 -2.60 4.02
CA GLY A 98 -6.62 -3.15 4.22
C GLY A 98 -6.63 -4.67 4.13
N LEU A 99 -5.96 -5.25 3.14
CA LEU A 99 -5.84 -6.70 2.97
C LEU A 99 -5.01 -7.34 4.11
N GLU A 100 -3.89 -6.72 4.51
CA GLU A 100 -3.07 -7.18 5.63
C GLU A 100 -3.88 -7.22 6.93
N TYR A 101 -4.58 -6.13 7.25
CA TYR A 101 -5.40 -6.05 8.44
C TYR A 101 -6.51 -7.11 8.46
N ILE A 102 -7.25 -7.30 7.36
CA ILE A 102 -8.27 -8.33 7.23
C ILE A 102 -7.66 -9.73 7.33
N GLY A 103 -6.43 -9.91 6.85
CA GLY A 103 -5.66 -11.14 7.04
C GLY A 103 -5.42 -11.45 8.51
N TYR A 104 -5.04 -10.46 9.32
CA TYR A 104 -4.93 -10.63 10.78
C TYR A 104 -6.28 -10.96 11.41
N VAL A 105 -7.34 -10.26 11.04
CA VAL A 105 -8.71 -10.54 11.52
C VAL A 105 -9.13 -11.98 11.20
N GLY A 106 -8.91 -12.45 10.00
CA GLY A 106 -9.21 -13.83 9.60
C GLY A 106 -8.42 -14.86 10.39
N LYS A 107 -7.14 -14.59 10.66
CA LYS A 107 -6.29 -15.44 11.50
C LYS A 107 -6.83 -15.51 12.94
N PHE A 108 -7.16 -14.37 13.54
CA PHE A 108 -7.76 -14.35 14.88
C PHE A 108 -9.14 -14.99 14.92
N ALA A 109 -9.96 -14.80 13.87
CA ALA A 109 -11.25 -15.47 13.75
C ALA A 109 -11.10 -17.00 13.76
N GLN A 110 -10.10 -17.56 13.07
CA GLN A 110 -9.80 -19.00 13.09
C GLN A 110 -9.40 -19.48 14.51
N ILE A 111 -8.64 -18.68 15.26
CA ILE A 111 -8.23 -19.01 16.64
C ILE A 111 -9.44 -19.00 17.57
N VAL A 112 -10.28 -17.97 17.50
CA VAL A 112 -11.53 -17.87 18.28
C VAL A 112 -12.46 -19.04 17.94
N ALA A 113 -12.55 -19.38 16.67
CA ALA A 113 -13.33 -20.51 16.17
C ALA A 113 -12.90 -21.84 16.79
N ARG A 114 -11.60 -22.10 16.90
CA ARG A 114 -11.06 -23.33 17.51
C ARG A 114 -11.32 -23.41 19.01
N GLY A 115 -11.34 -22.28 19.71
CA GLY A 115 -11.64 -22.21 21.13
C GLY A 115 -13.11 -22.45 21.49
N GLN A 116 -14.02 -22.23 20.53
CA GLN A 116 -15.48 -22.41 20.71
C GLN A 116 -15.96 -23.70 20.04
N ALA A 117 -15.45 -24.84 20.44
CA ALA A 117 -15.47 -26.14 19.75
C ALA A 117 -16.85 -26.71 19.32
N THR A 118 -17.96 -26.03 19.53
CA THR A 118 -19.30 -26.54 19.20
C THR A 118 -20.13 -25.69 18.25
N MET A 119 -19.70 -24.48 17.87
CA MET A 119 -20.57 -23.56 17.11
C MET A 119 -19.87 -22.79 16.00
N VAL A 120 -18.71 -23.24 15.52
CA VAL A 120 -17.95 -22.38 14.64
C VAL A 120 -17.94 -22.85 13.22
N GLU A 121 -18.40 -21.98 12.40
CA GLU A 121 -18.28 -22.05 10.97
C GLU A 121 -17.02 -21.32 10.53
N GLN A 122 -16.23 -22.02 9.72
CA GLN A 122 -15.04 -21.42 9.13
C GLN A 122 -15.43 -20.32 8.16
N HIS A 123 -14.74 -19.21 8.23
CA HIS A 123 -14.92 -18.08 7.33
C HIS A 123 -13.78 -18.00 6.33
N ILE A 124 -14.08 -17.67 5.10
CA ILE A 124 -13.15 -17.42 4.01
C ILE A 124 -13.26 -15.97 3.59
N PHE A 125 -12.14 -15.34 3.23
CA PHE A 125 -12.10 -13.93 2.85
C PHE A 125 -12.91 -13.65 1.58
N VAL A 126 -13.60 -12.53 1.58
CA VAL A 126 -14.45 -12.10 0.48
C VAL A 126 -14.30 -10.58 0.32
N ASP A 127 -14.17 -10.15 -0.89
CA ASP A 127 -14.13 -8.76 -1.28
C ASP A 127 -15.50 -8.34 -1.86
N GLN A 128 -15.90 -7.11 -1.67
CA GLN A 128 -17.23 -6.64 -2.07
C GLN A 128 -17.15 -5.43 -2.98
N LEU A 129 -17.86 -5.48 -4.10
CA LEU A 129 -18.15 -4.29 -4.90
C LEU A 129 -19.32 -3.50 -4.31
N GLU A 130 -19.18 -2.17 -4.43
CA GLU A 130 -20.23 -1.25 -4.09
C GLU A 130 -21.37 -1.38 -5.04
N ASP A 131 -22.17 -1.65 -5.51
CA ASP A 131 -23.32 -1.62 -6.42
C ASP A 131 -23.50 -2.81 -7.37
N GLY A 132 -22.71 -3.87 -7.21
CA GLY A 132 -22.82 -5.04 -8.08
C GLY A 132 -22.39 -4.82 -9.54
N THR A 133 -22.12 -3.59 -9.94
CA THR A 133 -21.64 -3.21 -11.29
C THR A 133 -20.24 -2.66 -11.25
N SER A 134 -19.81 -2.13 -10.11
CA SER A 134 -18.47 -1.61 -9.90
C SER A 134 -17.44 -2.73 -9.96
N ARG A 135 -16.32 -2.44 -10.57
CA ARG A 135 -15.20 -3.37 -10.72
C ARG A 135 -14.00 -2.97 -9.87
N ASN A 136 -14.13 -1.89 -9.11
CA ASN A 136 -13.10 -1.46 -8.17
C ASN A 136 -13.38 -2.09 -6.81
N ILE A 137 -12.38 -2.77 -6.28
CA ILE A 137 -12.46 -3.31 -4.94
C ILE A 137 -12.52 -2.14 -3.96
N GLN A 138 -13.65 -2.00 -3.28
CA GLN A 138 -13.89 -0.92 -2.32
C GLN A 138 -13.64 -1.38 -0.88
N ALA A 139 -13.85 -2.67 -0.59
CA ALA A 139 -13.73 -3.19 0.76
C ALA A 139 -13.28 -4.65 0.81
N PHE A 140 -12.57 -5.01 1.89
CA PHE A 140 -12.36 -6.39 2.33
C PHE A 140 -13.14 -6.63 3.62
N ARG A 141 -13.72 -7.82 3.82
CA ARG A 141 -14.63 -8.04 4.94
C ARG A 141 -14.57 -9.46 5.50
N VAL A 142 -14.71 -9.55 6.84
CA VAL A 142 -14.98 -10.80 7.56
C VAL A 142 -16.31 -10.68 8.30
N ARG A 143 -17.23 -11.63 8.10
CA ARG A 143 -18.51 -11.71 8.79
C ARG A 143 -18.45 -12.76 9.90
N PHE A 144 -19.05 -12.47 11.04
CA PHE A 144 -19.09 -13.34 12.20
C PHE A 144 -20.49 -13.91 12.47
N ALA A 145 -20.55 -15.04 13.19
CA ALA A 145 -21.81 -15.66 13.57
C ALA A 145 -22.69 -14.77 14.47
N SER A 146 -22.11 -13.79 15.16
CA SER A 146 -22.78 -12.73 15.92
C SER A 146 -23.71 -11.86 15.06
N GLY A 147 -23.54 -11.88 13.72
CA GLY A 147 -24.17 -10.97 12.77
C GLY A 147 -23.36 -9.70 12.50
N PHE A 148 -22.31 -9.43 13.29
CA PHE A 148 -21.40 -8.30 13.06
C PHE A 148 -20.29 -8.66 12.09
N ARG A 149 -19.58 -7.64 11.65
CA ARG A 149 -18.51 -7.77 10.64
C ARG A 149 -17.36 -6.83 10.90
N VAL A 150 -16.19 -7.20 10.41
CA VAL A 150 -15.02 -6.32 10.25
C VAL A 150 -14.87 -6.03 8.77
N THR A 151 -14.84 -4.77 8.39
CA THR A 151 -14.72 -4.33 7.00
C THR A 151 -13.58 -3.32 6.86
N ALA A 152 -12.64 -3.60 5.97
CA ALA A 152 -11.61 -2.65 5.58
C ALA A 152 -12.08 -1.84 4.36
N LEU A 153 -12.09 -0.53 4.50
CA LEU A 153 -12.56 0.45 3.52
C LEU A 153 -11.38 1.23 2.93
N SER A 154 -11.55 1.73 1.72
CA SER A 154 -10.63 2.73 1.19
C SER A 154 -10.78 4.06 1.92
N SER A 155 -9.69 4.85 1.93
CA SER A 155 -9.60 6.15 2.61
C SER A 155 -10.41 7.25 1.91
N ARG A 156 -11.73 7.11 1.91
CA ARG A 156 -12.66 8.12 1.39
C ARG A 156 -13.67 8.50 2.46
N PRO A 157 -13.88 9.81 2.74
CA PRO A 157 -14.85 10.26 3.73
C PRO A 157 -16.27 9.73 3.47
N GLU A 158 -16.64 9.61 2.20
CA GLU A 158 -17.95 9.14 1.74
C GLU A 158 -18.25 7.71 2.23
N ASN A 159 -17.24 6.89 2.36
CA ASN A 159 -17.39 5.50 2.81
C ASN A 159 -17.80 5.38 4.30
N ILE A 160 -17.75 6.45 5.06
CA ILE A 160 -18.12 6.47 6.50
C ILE A 160 -19.56 6.95 6.69
N HIS A 161 -20.12 7.69 5.75
CA HIS A 161 -21.45 8.25 5.89
C HIS A 161 -22.52 7.14 6.07
N GLY A 162 -23.34 7.30 7.12
CA GLY A 162 -24.42 6.35 7.41
C GLY A 162 -24.01 5.04 8.07
N LEU A 163 -22.72 4.82 8.34
CA LEU A 163 -22.25 3.66 9.07
C LEU A 163 -22.59 3.78 10.57
N GLN A 164 -22.61 2.63 11.26
CA GLN A 164 -22.75 2.54 12.72
C GLN A 164 -21.72 1.54 13.23
N GLY A 165 -21.17 1.78 14.42
CA GLY A 165 -20.19 0.92 15.05
C GLY A 165 -18.89 1.61 15.38
N LEU A 166 -17.76 0.89 15.30
CA LEU A 166 -16.44 1.36 15.64
C LEU A 166 -15.63 1.65 14.36
N VAL A 167 -15.06 2.84 14.25
CA VAL A 167 -14.19 3.24 13.14
C VAL A 167 -12.74 3.27 13.60
N ASN A 168 -11.90 2.58 12.86
CA ASN A 168 -10.44 2.54 13.00
C ASN A 168 -9.79 3.26 11.83
N ILE A 169 -8.92 4.22 12.09
CA ILE A 169 -8.16 4.97 11.08
C ILE A 169 -6.68 4.68 11.30
N ASP A 170 -6.13 3.83 10.45
CA ASP A 170 -4.71 3.47 10.48
C ASP A 170 -3.87 4.41 9.64
N GLU A 171 -2.66 4.67 10.08
CA GLU A 171 -1.72 5.60 9.42
C GLU A 171 -2.37 6.93 9.03
N ALA A 172 -3.12 7.51 9.97
CA ALA A 172 -3.92 8.72 9.77
C ALA A 172 -3.14 9.87 9.11
N ALA A 173 -1.84 10.01 9.39
CA ALA A 173 -1.00 11.04 8.78
C ALA A 173 -0.82 10.90 7.26
N LEU A 174 -1.14 9.74 6.68
CA LEU A 174 -1.01 9.44 5.25
C LEU A 174 -2.32 9.63 4.47
N HIS A 175 -3.45 9.82 5.17
CA HIS A 175 -4.73 10.06 4.50
C HIS A 175 -4.81 11.47 3.93
N LYS A 176 -5.30 11.61 2.72
CA LYS A 176 -5.40 12.89 1.99
C LYS A 176 -6.15 13.96 2.76
N ASN A 177 -7.25 13.58 3.41
CA ASN A 177 -8.17 14.49 4.10
C ASN A 177 -8.52 13.95 5.47
N VAL A 178 -7.52 13.72 6.33
CA VAL A 178 -7.75 13.15 7.66
C VAL A 178 -8.78 13.97 8.47
N SER A 179 -8.81 15.28 8.31
CA SER A 179 -9.81 16.15 8.97
C SER A 179 -11.23 15.79 8.54
N HIS A 180 -11.49 15.64 7.24
CA HIS A 180 -12.82 15.26 6.73
C HIS A 180 -13.19 13.82 7.11
N VAL A 181 -12.21 12.91 7.16
CA VAL A 181 -12.43 11.55 7.65
C VAL A 181 -12.87 11.56 9.11
N LEU A 182 -12.22 12.39 9.94
CA LEU A 182 -12.57 12.56 11.34
C LEU A 182 -13.93 13.22 11.54
N GLU A 183 -14.25 14.26 10.75
CA GLU A 183 -15.56 14.90 10.76
C GLU A 183 -16.67 13.91 10.44
N SER A 184 -16.49 13.13 9.37
CA SER A 184 -17.43 12.08 8.97
C SER A 184 -17.57 10.99 10.04
N ALA A 185 -16.47 10.60 10.68
CA ALA A 185 -16.46 9.61 11.75
C ALA A 185 -17.12 10.16 13.04
N THR A 186 -17.03 11.46 13.31
CA THR A 186 -17.62 12.08 14.50
C THR A 186 -19.15 11.92 14.56
N ALA A 187 -19.82 11.84 13.41
CA ALA A 187 -21.24 11.59 13.34
C ALA A 187 -21.65 10.23 13.94
N LEU A 188 -20.76 9.23 13.94
CA LEU A 188 -21.03 7.92 14.54
C LEU A 188 -21.17 7.99 16.06
N LEU A 189 -20.57 8.97 16.73
CA LEU A 189 -20.63 9.14 18.18
C LEU A 189 -22.07 9.37 18.66
N ILE A 190 -22.95 9.95 17.83
CA ILE A 190 -24.36 10.21 18.14
C ILE A 190 -25.09 8.91 18.49
N TRP A 191 -24.71 7.82 17.84
CA TRP A 191 -25.34 6.51 18.02
C TRP A 191 -24.50 5.55 18.88
N GLY A 192 -23.55 6.09 19.66
CA GLY A 192 -22.69 5.31 20.55
C GLY A 192 -21.51 4.63 19.85
N GLY A 193 -21.23 5.01 18.62
CA GLY A 193 -20.03 4.58 17.90
C GLY A 193 -18.75 5.11 18.55
N ARG A 194 -17.60 4.57 18.17
CA ARG A 194 -16.29 4.94 18.72
C ARG A 194 -15.26 5.10 17.61
N ILE A 195 -14.28 5.97 17.84
CA ILE A 195 -13.23 6.30 16.86
C ILE A 195 -11.87 5.94 17.46
N ARG A 196 -11.07 5.23 16.68
CA ARG A 196 -9.69 4.85 16.99
C ARG A 196 -8.79 5.36 15.88
N VAL A 197 -7.76 6.12 16.23
CA VAL A 197 -6.84 6.73 15.27
C VAL A 197 -5.41 6.43 15.69
N TRP A 198 -4.61 5.90 14.78
CA TRP A 198 -3.18 5.72 15.07
C TRP A 198 -2.32 6.01 13.84
N SER A 199 -1.15 6.56 14.08
CA SER A 199 -0.19 6.90 13.02
C SER A 199 1.21 7.18 13.56
N THR A 200 2.20 7.11 12.70
CA THR A 200 3.44 7.89 12.83
C THR A 200 3.17 9.34 12.46
N HIS A 201 4.02 10.27 12.94
CA HIS A 201 3.95 11.66 12.49
C HIS A 201 4.49 11.85 11.08
N ARG A 202 4.08 12.94 10.43
CA ARG A 202 4.54 13.42 9.13
C ARG A 202 4.71 14.94 9.15
N GLY A 203 5.56 15.42 10.06
CA GLY A 203 5.78 16.84 10.29
C GLY A 203 4.74 17.50 11.20
N LYS A 204 5.12 18.62 11.80
CA LYS A 204 4.26 19.36 12.76
C LYS A 204 2.99 19.93 12.13
N LYS A 205 3.02 20.27 10.86
CA LYS A 205 1.87 20.87 10.15
C LYS A 205 0.84 19.82 9.68
N ASN A 206 1.14 18.53 9.81
CA ASN A 206 0.22 17.46 9.39
C ASN A 206 -1.04 17.44 10.28
N ALA A 207 -2.20 17.18 9.66
CA ALA A 207 -3.49 17.17 10.35
C ALA A 207 -3.58 16.13 11.48
N PHE A 208 -2.87 14.99 11.37
CA PHE A 208 -2.78 14.03 12.49
C PHE A 208 -2.06 14.63 13.69
N ASN A 209 -0.95 15.37 13.49
CA ASN A 209 -0.29 16.05 14.61
C ASN A 209 -1.20 17.10 15.23
N GLN A 210 -1.98 17.84 14.42
CA GLN A 210 -2.96 18.79 14.92
C GLN A 210 -4.02 18.07 15.77
N LEU A 211 -4.56 16.95 15.34
CA LEU A 211 -5.48 16.12 16.12
C LEU A 211 -4.88 15.73 17.49
N VAL A 212 -3.63 15.26 17.50
CA VAL A 212 -2.93 14.90 18.74
C VAL A 212 -2.87 16.09 19.71
N GLN A 213 -2.53 17.29 19.19
CA GLN A 213 -2.46 18.50 20.00
C GLN A 213 -3.85 18.92 20.52
N ASP A 214 -4.87 18.82 19.68
CA ASP A 214 -6.24 19.23 20.02
C ASP A 214 -6.86 18.31 21.07
N VAL A 215 -6.62 16.99 20.99
CA VAL A 215 -7.05 16.04 22.01
C VAL A 215 -6.32 16.30 23.34
N ARG A 216 -5.00 16.55 23.32
CA ARG A 216 -4.21 16.91 24.51
C ARG A 216 -4.68 18.22 25.15
N ALA A 217 -5.11 19.18 24.33
CA ALA A 217 -5.68 20.43 24.79
C ALA A 217 -7.13 20.31 25.31
N GLY A 218 -7.70 19.09 25.29
CA GLY A 218 -9.08 18.83 25.74
C GLY A 218 -10.18 19.31 24.80
N ARG A 219 -9.85 19.68 23.55
CA ARG A 219 -10.84 20.20 22.58
C ARG A 219 -11.87 19.16 22.15
N TYR A 220 -11.57 17.87 22.30
CA TYR A 220 -12.48 16.74 22.01
C TYR A 220 -13.20 16.21 23.25
N GLY A 221 -13.13 16.95 24.38
CA GLY A 221 -13.81 16.57 25.62
C GLY A 221 -13.10 15.51 26.45
N LYS A 222 -13.74 15.07 27.55
CA LYS A 222 -13.12 14.18 28.55
C LYS A 222 -13.01 12.70 28.12
N ARG A 223 -13.71 12.30 27.06
CA ARG A 223 -13.70 10.92 26.55
C ARG A 223 -12.82 10.78 25.30
N ALA A 224 -11.86 11.70 25.13
CA ALA A 224 -10.81 11.64 24.13
C ALA A 224 -9.45 11.67 24.79
N GLU A 225 -8.55 10.76 24.41
CA GLU A 225 -7.22 10.64 25.00
C GLU A 225 -6.18 10.23 23.95
N VAL A 226 -4.93 10.67 24.19
CA VAL A 226 -3.76 10.32 23.37
C VAL A 226 -2.81 9.44 24.17
N ILE A 227 -2.43 8.30 23.59
CA ILE A 227 -1.27 7.53 24.06
C ILE A 227 -0.10 7.72 23.10
N ARG A 228 1.12 7.81 23.65
CA ARG A 228 2.35 7.81 22.88
C ARG A 228 3.07 6.48 23.07
N ILE A 229 3.52 5.87 21.98
CA ILE A 229 4.27 4.62 21.96
C ILE A 229 5.46 4.78 21.02
N SER A 230 6.65 5.03 21.58
CA SER A 230 7.88 5.12 20.81
C SER A 230 8.45 3.73 20.47
N PHE A 231 9.46 3.70 19.61
CA PHE A 231 10.24 2.50 19.35
C PHE A 231 10.91 1.99 20.63
N ASP A 232 11.45 2.90 21.45
CA ASP A 232 12.08 2.55 22.74
C ASP A 232 11.09 1.92 23.71
N ASP A 233 9.85 2.47 23.78
CA ASP A 233 8.78 1.86 24.57
C ASP A 233 8.46 0.43 24.08
N ALA A 234 8.40 0.24 22.78
CA ALA A 234 8.14 -1.07 22.21
C ALA A 234 9.29 -2.06 22.48
N VAL A 235 10.55 -1.62 22.35
CA VAL A 235 11.73 -2.43 22.68
C VAL A 235 11.76 -2.81 24.17
N ALA A 236 11.46 -1.86 25.05
CA ALA A 236 11.36 -2.12 26.49
C ALA A 236 10.22 -3.11 26.83
N ASN A 237 9.19 -3.19 25.98
CA ASN A 237 8.04 -4.07 26.14
C ASN A 237 8.13 -5.38 25.34
N GLY A 238 9.32 -5.76 24.84
CA GLY A 238 9.56 -7.08 24.25
C GLY A 238 9.49 -7.15 22.73
N LEU A 239 9.62 -6.03 22.02
CA LEU A 239 9.60 -6.03 20.54
C LEU A 239 10.75 -6.85 19.93
N TYR A 240 11.96 -6.76 20.51
CA TYR A 240 13.10 -7.56 20.04
C TYR A 240 12.86 -9.06 20.25
N GLU A 241 12.42 -9.43 21.44
CA GLU A 241 12.12 -10.81 21.82
C GLU A 241 11.02 -11.39 20.91
N ARG A 242 10.02 -10.58 20.60
CA ARG A 242 8.97 -10.95 19.65
C ARG A 242 9.53 -11.14 18.23
N ALA A 243 10.40 -10.27 17.77
CA ALA A 243 11.05 -10.39 16.46
C ALA A 243 11.93 -11.66 16.39
N CYS A 244 12.65 -11.99 17.46
CA CYS A 244 13.41 -13.24 17.57
C CYS A 244 12.50 -14.45 17.51
N PHE A 245 11.42 -14.46 18.29
CA PHE A 245 10.44 -15.54 18.30
C PHE A 245 9.87 -15.81 16.89
N MET A 246 9.45 -14.75 16.20
CA MET A 246 8.89 -14.87 14.84
C MET A 246 9.90 -15.39 13.81
N ARG A 247 11.20 -15.16 14.02
CA ARG A 247 12.29 -15.65 13.15
C ARG A 247 12.83 -17.02 13.58
N GLY A 248 12.32 -17.58 14.68
CA GLY A 248 12.84 -18.81 15.29
C GLY A 248 14.23 -18.67 15.91
N ASN A 249 14.61 -17.46 16.28
CA ASN A 249 15.88 -17.15 16.94
C ASN A 249 15.70 -17.05 18.45
N GLN A 250 16.76 -17.36 19.20
CA GLN A 250 16.78 -17.12 20.64
C GLN A 250 17.20 -15.66 20.92
N PRO A 251 16.46 -14.92 21.75
CA PRO A 251 16.84 -13.56 22.12
C PRO A 251 18.05 -13.57 23.06
N THR A 252 18.98 -12.62 22.85
CA THR A 252 20.12 -12.38 23.75
C THR A 252 20.25 -10.87 23.97
N GLU A 253 20.83 -10.47 25.12
CA GLU A 253 21.05 -9.06 25.43
C GLU A 253 22.05 -8.38 24.45
N GLU A 254 23.04 -9.12 23.99
CA GLU A 254 23.99 -8.63 22.99
C GLU A 254 23.31 -8.43 21.64
N GLY A 255 22.58 -9.44 21.16
CA GLY A 255 21.81 -9.33 19.92
C GLY A 255 20.73 -8.24 19.97
N LYS A 256 20.14 -7.97 21.15
CA LYS A 256 19.21 -6.84 21.34
C LYS A 256 19.91 -5.50 21.13
N ARG A 257 21.11 -5.33 21.70
CA ARG A 257 21.89 -4.09 21.53
C ARG A 257 22.35 -3.88 20.09
N GLU A 258 22.85 -4.94 19.46
CA GLU A 258 23.25 -4.90 18.05
C GLU A 258 22.08 -4.56 17.14
N TRP A 259 20.96 -5.26 17.28
CA TRP A 259 19.74 -5.02 16.51
C TRP A 259 19.21 -3.60 16.70
N TYR A 260 19.13 -3.11 17.94
CA TYR A 260 18.69 -1.75 18.25
C TYR A 260 19.60 -0.70 17.58
N THR A 261 20.92 -0.89 17.70
CA THR A 261 21.91 0.01 17.10
C THR A 261 21.83 -0.01 15.57
N ALA A 262 21.67 -1.19 14.99
CA ALA A 262 21.54 -1.35 13.53
C ALA A 262 20.31 -0.62 12.98
N ILE A 263 19.16 -0.72 13.63
CA ILE A 263 17.93 -0.02 13.23
C ILE A 263 18.14 1.49 13.26
N ARG A 264 18.69 2.06 14.33
CA ARG A 264 18.93 3.49 14.44
C ARG A 264 20.01 3.98 13.47
N SER A 265 21.06 3.19 13.27
CA SER A 265 22.16 3.51 12.34
C SER A 265 21.72 3.48 10.87
N ALA A 266 20.69 2.68 10.52
CA ALA A 266 20.14 2.62 9.18
C ALA A 266 19.54 3.95 8.69
N TYR A 267 19.23 4.87 9.59
CA TYR A 267 18.79 6.23 9.23
C TYR A 267 19.95 7.14 8.78
N GLY A 268 21.20 6.78 9.06
CA GLY A 268 22.38 7.56 8.66
C GLY A 268 22.30 9.03 9.08
N PRO A 269 22.51 9.99 8.16
CA PRO A 269 22.47 11.43 8.49
C PRO A 269 21.05 11.97 8.77
N ARG A 270 20.00 11.20 8.49
CA ARG A 270 18.58 11.62 8.59
C ARG A 270 18.06 11.55 10.02
N LYS A 271 18.73 12.18 10.95
CA LYS A 271 18.38 12.15 12.38
C LYS A 271 16.96 12.68 12.68
N ALA A 272 16.49 13.69 11.90
CA ALA A 272 15.16 14.24 12.07
C ALA A 272 14.06 13.22 11.70
N ALA A 273 14.24 12.48 10.59
CA ALA A 273 13.34 11.41 10.21
C ALA A 273 13.36 10.26 11.21
N MET A 274 14.54 9.85 11.69
CA MET A 274 14.68 8.85 12.74
C MET A 274 13.88 9.23 14.00
N ARG A 275 14.03 10.48 14.46
CA ARG A 275 13.31 10.97 15.64
C ARG A 275 11.79 11.00 15.42
N GLU A 276 11.34 11.35 14.23
CA GLU A 276 9.92 11.34 13.91
C GLU A 276 9.36 9.91 13.87
N GLU A 277 10.04 9.01 13.21
CA GLU A 277 9.56 7.66 12.95
C GLU A 277 9.77 6.68 14.12
N LEU A 278 10.84 6.84 14.86
CA LEU A 278 11.14 5.98 16.01
C LEU A 278 10.76 6.64 17.34
N ASP A 279 11.14 7.91 17.53
CA ASP A 279 10.99 8.57 18.82
C ASP A 279 9.66 9.34 18.95
N VAL A 280 8.81 9.31 17.88
CA VAL A 280 7.51 9.98 17.86
C VAL A 280 7.66 11.49 18.15
N ILE A 281 8.62 12.14 17.50
CA ILE A 281 8.90 13.57 17.61
C ILE A 281 8.70 14.20 16.23
N PRO A 282 7.58 14.89 15.98
CA PRO A 282 7.30 15.46 14.68
C PRO A 282 8.36 16.52 14.30
N ARG A 283 8.86 16.45 13.09
CA ARG A 283 9.90 17.35 12.58
C ARG A 283 9.35 18.73 12.18
N ASP A 284 10.20 19.72 12.31
CA ASP A 284 9.86 21.12 11.96
C ASP A 284 10.01 21.44 10.46
N GLY A 285 10.76 20.65 9.71
CA GLY A 285 11.18 20.96 8.35
C GLY A 285 11.25 19.76 7.41
N GLU A 286 11.67 20.05 6.20
CA GLU A 286 11.77 19.17 5.05
C GLU A 286 12.88 18.12 5.23
N GLY A 287 12.68 16.94 4.66
CA GLY A 287 13.65 15.85 4.59
C GLY A 287 13.14 14.70 3.76
N SER A 288 14.02 13.79 3.31
CA SER A 288 13.65 12.67 2.46
C SER A 288 12.45 11.90 3.03
N ALA A 289 11.41 11.76 2.22
CA ALA A 289 10.18 11.08 2.59
C ALA A 289 10.32 9.56 2.56
N ILE A 290 11.28 9.03 1.74
CA ILE A 290 11.56 7.60 1.63
C ILE A 290 12.93 7.32 2.26
N PRO A 291 13.01 6.60 3.37
CA PRO A 291 14.26 6.20 3.98
C PRO A 291 15.13 5.33 3.05
N SER A 292 16.45 5.58 2.99
CA SER A 292 17.36 4.81 2.12
C SER A 292 17.31 3.31 2.38
N VAL A 293 17.17 2.89 3.65
CA VAL A 293 17.04 1.47 4.01
C VAL A 293 15.80 0.81 3.38
N TRP A 294 14.74 1.57 3.14
CA TRP A 294 13.56 1.03 2.45
C TRP A 294 13.78 0.94 0.96
N ILE A 295 14.46 1.95 0.38
CA ILE A 295 14.84 1.94 -1.03
C ILE A 295 15.78 0.75 -1.30
N GLU A 296 16.83 0.57 -0.49
CA GLU A 296 17.76 -0.56 -0.61
C GLU A 296 17.04 -1.91 -0.50
N ARG A 297 16.09 -2.04 0.43
CA ARG A 297 15.27 -3.25 0.58
C ARG A 297 14.37 -3.49 -0.63
N ALA A 298 13.84 -2.43 -1.24
CA ALA A 298 13.02 -2.52 -2.44
C ALA A 298 13.84 -2.84 -3.71
N MET A 299 15.17 -2.71 -3.65
CA MET A 299 16.10 -2.95 -4.76
C MET A 299 17.03 -4.16 -4.48
N PRO A 300 16.49 -5.39 -4.27
CA PRO A 300 17.31 -6.53 -3.83
C PRO A 300 18.20 -7.07 -4.95
N GLU A 301 17.82 -6.91 -6.20
CA GLU A 301 18.43 -7.56 -7.35
C GLU A 301 18.82 -6.58 -8.46
N GLN A 302 19.85 -6.94 -9.19
CA GLN A 302 20.20 -6.32 -10.47
C GLN A 302 19.14 -6.72 -11.50
N ARG A 303 18.44 -5.74 -12.03
CA ARG A 303 17.45 -5.90 -13.11
C ARG A 303 17.72 -4.90 -14.21
N PRO A 304 17.27 -5.14 -15.45
CA PRO A 304 17.54 -4.23 -16.55
C PRO A 304 17.02 -2.81 -16.33
N VAL A 305 17.88 -1.81 -16.57
CA VAL A 305 17.49 -0.42 -16.79
C VAL A 305 17.82 -0.11 -18.25
N LEU A 306 16.81 -0.04 -19.08
CA LEU A 306 16.92 0.17 -20.52
C LEU A 306 17.08 1.66 -20.80
N ARG A 307 18.32 2.15 -20.78
CA ARG A 307 18.63 3.56 -20.89
C ARG A 307 19.02 3.96 -22.31
N ILE A 308 18.41 5.05 -22.79
CA ILE A 308 18.76 5.72 -24.04
C ILE A 308 19.04 7.18 -23.76
N VAL A 309 20.17 7.65 -24.25
CA VAL A 309 20.50 9.08 -24.30
C VAL A 309 20.65 9.44 -25.77
N PHE A 310 19.73 10.25 -26.29
CA PHE A 310 19.80 10.70 -27.67
C PHE A 310 20.74 11.90 -27.79
N ASP A 311 21.56 11.90 -28.84
CA ASP A 311 22.42 13.03 -29.20
C ASP A 311 21.60 14.22 -29.75
N ASP A 312 22.16 15.43 -29.72
CA ASP A 312 21.50 16.66 -30.18
C ASP A 312 21.21 16.67 -31.68
N ASP A 313 21.82 15.79 -32.46
CA ASP A 313 21.60 15.65 -33.89
C ASP A 313 20.50 14.63 -34.22
N PHE A 314 20.18 13.74 -33.30
CA PHE A 314 19.12 12.75 -33.52
C PHE A 314 17.75 13.37 -33.89
N PRO A 315 17.25 14.43 -33.24
CA PRO A 315 16.00 15.08 -33.64
C PRO A 315 16.02 15.70 -35.03
N LYS A 316 17.22 15.99 -35.58
CA LYS A 316 17.41 16.59 -36.91
C LYS A 316 17.43 15.55 -38.04
N ARG A 317 17.56 14.26 -37.72
CA ARG A 317 17.51 13.17 -38.69
C ARG A 317 16.12 13.07 -39.36
N PRO A 318 16.04 12.57 -40.59
CA PRO A 318 14.76 12.29 -41.23
C PRO A 318 13.85 11.42 -40.33
N GLU A 319 12.56 11.68 -40.36
CA GLU A 319 11.58 10.97 -39.51
C GLU A 319 11.64 9.46 -39.70
N LEU A 320 11.72 8.99 -40.95
CA LEU A 320 11.84 7.55 -41.24
C LEU A 320 13.08 6.89 -40.62
N GLU A 321 14.19 7.61 -40.56
CA GLU A 321 15.41 7.08 -39.92
C GLU A 321 15.24 6.98 -38.42
N ARG A 322 14.61 7.97 -37.79
CA ARG A 322 14.31 7.96 -36.34
C ARG A 322 13.33 6.87 -35.98
N GLU A 323 12.29 6.67 -36.82
CA GLU A 323 11.32 5.59 -36.62
C GLU A 323 11.95 4.20 -36.81
N ALA A 324 12.79 4.03 -37.85
CA ALA A 324 13.52 2.79 -38.08
C ALA A 324 14.50 2.47 -36.92
N TRP A 325 15.18 3.49 -36.40
CA TRP A 325 16.05 3.34 -35.24
C TRP A 325 15.27 2.87 -34.02
N ALA A 326 14.14 3.52 -33.71
CA ALA A 326 13.31 3.14 -32.57
C ALA A 326 12.73 1.74 -32.74
N ALA A 327 12.30 1.36 -33.95
CA ALA A 327 11.82 0.02 -34.23
C ALA A 327 12.90 -1.05 -34.00
N ALA A 328 14.14 -0.79 -34.42
CA ALA A 328 15.26 -1.67 -34.16
C ALA A 328 15.54 -1.79 -32.64
N TRP A 329 15.60 -0.66 -31.94
CA TRP A 329 15.81 -0.65 -30.50
C TRP A 329 14.73 -1.43 -29.74
N ILE A 330 13.46 -1.23 -30.12
CA ILE A 330 12.31 -1.98 -29.56
C ILE A 330 12.49 -3.49 -29.77
N ALA A 331 12.90 -3.89 -30.98
CA ALA A 331 13.07 -5.28 -31.33
C ALA A 331 14.20 -5.97 -30.52
N PHE A 332 15.31 -5.25 -30.32
CA PHE A 332 16.52 -5.81 -29.71
C PHE A 332 16.58 -5.64 -28.18
N ASN A 333 15.88 -4.64 -27.61
CA ASN A 333 15.97 -4.36 -26.17
C ASN A 333 14.61 -4.54 -25.46
N LEU A 334 13.55 -3.83 -25.94
CA LEU A 334 12.29 -3.83 -25.24
C LEU A 334 11.55 -5.17 -25.32
N ARG A 335 11.44 -5.74 -26.52
CA ARG A 335 10.72 -7.03 -26.71
C ARG A 335 11.35 -8.21 -25.95
N PRO A 336 12.68 -8.37 -25.91
CA PRO A 336 13.30 -9.38 -25.05
C PRO A 336 12.99 -9.18 -23.57
N ALA A 337 13.13 -7.94 -23.05
CA ALA A 337 12.82 -7.62 -21.65
C ALA A 337 11.36 -7.91 -21.29
N LEU A 338 10.42 -7.57 -22.19
CA LEU A 338 8.99 -7.88 -21.99
C LEU A 338 8.73 -9.41 -21.97
N ARG A 339 9.36 -10.16 -22.87
CA ARG A 339 9.19 -11.63 -22.90
C ARG A 339 9.72 -12.28 -21.62
N GLU A 340 10.91 -11.89 -21.19
CA GLU A 340 11.51 -12.37 -19.95
C GLU A 340 10.64 -12.02 -18.75
N ALA A 341 10.18 -10.75 -18.68
CA ALA A 341 9.32 -10.28 -17.61
C ALA A 341 7.94 -10.97 -17.56
N ALA A 342 7.43 -11.43 -18.69
CA ALA A 342 6.12 -12.11 -18.77
C ALA A 342 6.22 -13.63 -18.59
N GLU A 343 7.42 -14.20 -18.59
CA GLU A 343 7.59 -15.64 -18.45
C GLU A 343 7.01 -16.16 -17.13
N GLY A 344 6.04 -17.05 -17.20
CA GLY A 344 5.36 -17.61 -16.03
C GLY A 344 4.45 -16.63 -15.28
N PHE A 345 4.24 -15.41 -15.81
CA PHE A 345 3.39 -14.41 -15.16
C PHE A 345 2.01 -14.31 -15.84
N GLY A 346 0.96 -14.65 -15.11
CA GLY A 346 -0.44 -14.58 -15.56
C GLY A 346 -1.26 -13.46 -14.92
N GLY A 347 -0.61 -12.54 -14.19
CA GLY A 347 -1.26 -11.43 -13.52
C GLY A 347 -1.42 -10.18 -14.40
N ARG A 348 -1.91 -9.10 -13.79
CA ARG A 348 -2.09 -7.82 -14.48
C ARG A 348 -0.84 -6.94 -14.40
N TRP A 349 -0.75 -5.98 -15.32
CA TRP A 349 0.32 -5.00 -15.38
C TRP A 349 -0.19 -3.62 -15.01
N ALA A 350 0.66 -2.85 -14.35
CA ALA A 350 0.44 -1.42 -14.14
C ALA A 350 1.68 -0.66 -14.64
N ILE A 351 1.47 0.39 -15.40
CA ILE A 351 2.54 1.16 -16.01
C ILE A 351 2.43 2.63 -15.58
N GLY A 352 3.52 3.22 -15.16
CA GLY A 352 3.64 4.64 -14.90
C GLY A 352 4.63 5.30 -15.85
N MET A 353 4.33 6.52 -16.30
CA MET A 353 5.26 7.30 -17.11
C MET A 353 5.33 8.74 -16.64
N ASP A 354 6.53 9.17 -16.30
CA ASP A 354 6.89 10.57 -16.18
C ASP A 354 7.48 11.06 -17.50
N PHE A 355 6.92 12.13 -18.05
CA PHE A 355 7.31 12.62 -19.37
C PHE A 355 8.22 13.84 -19.26
N ALA A 356 9.38 13.77 -19.90
CA ALA A 356 10.29 14.89 -20.01
C ALA A 356 10.78 15.11 -21.46
N ARG A 357 11.41 16.24 -21.72
CA ARG A 357 11.91 16.56 -23.05
C ARG A 357 13.43 16.83 -23.01
N HIS A 358 13.86 18.00 -22.87
CA HIS A 358 15.28 18.35 -22.98
C HIS A 358 16.02 18.23 -21.63
N ARG A 359 17.18 17.58 -21.64
CA ARG A 359 18.09 17.37 -20.49
C ARG A 359 17.52 16.60 -19.30
N HIS A 360 16.25 16.25 -19.32
CA HIS A 360 15.58 15.47 -18.28
C HIS A 360 15.26 14.08 -18.79
N PHE A 361 14.98 13.18 -17.86
CA PHE A 361 14.60 11.82 -18.19
C PHE A 361 13.09 11.68 -18.28
N SER A 362 12.62 11.03 -19.36
CA SER A 362 11.34 10.36 -19.31
C SER A 362 11.54 8.95 -18.79
N ILE A 363 10.78 8.58 -17.79
CA ILE A 363 10.84 7.25 -17.17
C ILE A 363 9.55 6.50 -17.44
N ILE A 364 9.66 5.26 -17.92
CA ILE A 364 8.53 4.34 -18.03
C ILE A 364 8.79 3.16 -17.09
N GLU A 365 7.90 2.98 -16.15
CA GLU A 365 8.00 1.95 -15.12
C GLU A 365 6.85 0.95 -15.22
N PRO A 366 7.04 -0.23 -15.85
CA PRO A 366 6.08 -1.32 -15.86
C PRO A 366 6.22 -2.18 -14.61
N ALA A 367 5.12 -2.45 -13.93
CA ALA A 367 5.07 -3.38 -12.79
C ALA A 367 4.14 -4.56 -13.06
N ARG A 368 4.56 -5.74 -12.65
CA ARG A 368 3.73 -6.93 -12.51
C ARG A 368 3.03 -6.87 -11.16
N ILE A 369 1.72 -6.96 -11.15
CA ILE A 369 0.95 -6.95 -9.91
C ILE A 369 0.68 -8.38 -9.50
N THR A 370 1.37 -8.82 -8.46
CA THR A 370 1.27 -10.18 -7.92
C THR A 370 -0.03 -10.40 -7.15
N HIS A 371 -0.38 -11.64 -6.84
CA HIS A 371 -1.60 -11.98 -6.10
C HIS A 371 -1.66 -11.36 -4.69
N ASP A 372 -0.50 -11.18 -4.04
CA ASP A 372 -0.37 -10.47 -2.76
C ASP A 372 -0.25 -8.95 -2.93
N LEU A 373 -0.61 -8.43 -4.10
CA LEU A 373 -0.62 -6.99 -4.43
C LEU A 373 0.77 -6.32 -4.38
N ARG A 374 1.86 -7.05 -4.49
CA ARG A 374 3.20 -6.50 -4.64
C ARG A 374 3.36 -5.90 -6.03
N ARG A 375 4.02 -4.74 -6.10
CA ARG A 375 4.48 -4.11 -7.34
C ARG A 375 5.87 -4.64 -7.63
N ASP A 376 5.96 -5.57 -8.54
CA ASP A 376 7.23 -6.15 -8.96
C ASP A 376 7.64 -5.56 -10.31
N VAL A 377 8.63 -4.66 -10.29
CA VAL A 377 9.14 -3.94 -11.47
C VAL A 377 10.29 -4.75 -12.09
N PRO A 378 10.07 -5.44 -13.22
CA PRO A 378 11.08 -6.30 -13.82
C PRO A 378 12.18 -5.53 -14.54
N PHE A 379 11.88 -4.35 -15.07
CA PHE A 379 12.82 -3.44 -15.71
C PHE A 379 12.26 -2.02 -15.71
N VAL A 380 13.12 -1.03 -16.00
CA VAL A 380 12.74 0.39 -16.16
C VAL A 380 13.29 0.87 -17.50
N ILE A 381 12.58 1.78 -18.17
CA ILE A 381 13.05 2.47 -19.38
C ILE A 381 13.34 3.91 -19.04
N GLU A 382 14.55 4.38 -19.33
CA GLU A 382 15.02 5.75 -19.16
C GLU A 382 15.34 6.38 -20.52
N LEU A 383 14.68 7.47 -20.87
CA LEU A 383 14.84 8.16 -22.13
C LEU A 383 15.28 9.61 -21.89
N ALA A 384 16.50 9.99 -22.28
CA ALA A 384 16.97 11.37 -22.21
C ALA A 384 17.05 11.98 -23.62
N ASN A 385 16.68 13.26 -23.76
CA ASN A 385 16.64 14.01 -25.01
C ASN A 385 15.78 13.35 -26.11
N ALA A 386 14.85 12.50 -25.74
CA ALA A 386 14.04 11.73 -26.67
C ALA A 386 12.98 12.62 -27.34
N PRO A 387 12.88 12.63 -28.69
CA PRO A 387 11.75 13.27 -29.36
C PRO A 387 10.44 12.60 -28.96
N ALA A 388 9.37 13.39 -28.83
CA ALA A 388 8.05 12.89 -28.38
C ALA A 388 7.55 11.70 -29.22
N ARG A 389 7.78 11.72 -30.54
CA ARG A 389 7.39 10.63 -31.45
C ARG A 389 8.09 9.31 -31.12
N GLN A 390 9.38 9.34 -30.73
CA GLN A 390 10.10 8.13 -30.35
C GLN A 390 9.67 7.64 -28.97
N GLN A 391 9.33 8.53 -28.04
CA GLN A 391 8.74 8.16 -26.75
C GLN A 391 7.39 7.47 -26.94
N GLU A 392 6.52 8.03 -27.79
CA GLU A 392 5.25 7.44 -28.19
C GLU A 392 5.44 6.05 -28.80
N GLN A 393 6.37 5.91 -29.74
CA GLN A 393 6.65 4.66 -30.43
C GLN A 393 7.10 3.56 -29.45
N ILE A 394 7.95 3.89 -28.47
CA ILE A 394 8.43 2.96 -27.46
C ILE A 394 7.31 2.58 -26.48
N LEU A 395 6.55 3.56 -25.99
CA LEU A 395 5.42 3.33 -25.10
C LEU A 395 4.36 2.45 -25.79
N TRP A 396 3.95 2.82 -26.99
CA TRP A 396 2.92 2.06 -27.71
C TRP A 396 3.37 0.66 -28.08
N ALA A 397 4.64 0.45 -28.39
CA ALA A 397 5.18 -0.89 -28.64
C ALA A 397 5.05 -1.80 -27.41
N MET A 398 5.17 -1.26 -26.19
CA MET A 398 4.95 -2.00 -24.95
C MET A 398 3.45 -2.27 -24.74
N LEU A 399 2.59 -1.26 -24.88
CA LEU A 399 1.15 -1.41 -24.69
C LEU A 399 0.52 -2.35 -25.73
N ASP A 400 0.93 -2.25 -27.01
CA ASP A 400 0.51 -3.17 -28.08
C ASP A 400 0.94 -4.60 -27.78
N TRP A 401 2.19 -4.78 -27.30
CA TRP A 401 2.67 -6.10 -26.92
C TRP A 401 1.84 -6.71 -25.79
N LEU A 402 1.52 -5.96 -24.73
CA LEU A 402 0.65 -6.42 -23.65
C LEU A 402 -0.75 -6.78 -24.14
N LYS A 403 -1.30 -5.99 -25.05
CA LYS A 403 -2.59 -6.24 -25.70
C LYS A 403 -2.56 -7.52 -26.55
N GLU A 404 -1.49 -7.73 -27.31
CA GLU A 404 -1.27 -8.97 -28.10
C GLU A 404 -1.20 -10.22 -27.23
N GLN A 405 -0.57 -10.10 -26.05
CA GLN A 405 -0.52 -11.18 -25.06
C GLN A 405 -1.84 -11.38 -24.29
N ARG A 406 -2.86 -10.54 -24.55
CA ARG A 406 -4.12 -10.51 -23.81
C ARG A 406 -3.93 -10.30 -22.29
N SER A 407 -2.86 -9.65 -21.91
CA SER A 407 -2.62 -9.27 -20.51
C SER A 407 -3.54 -8.14 -20.10
N GLU A 408 -4.07 -8.20 -18.90
CA GLU A 408 -4.72 -7.04 -18.29
C GLU A 408 -3.66 -6.00 -17.94
N TRP A 409 -3.91 -4.73 -18.28
CA TRP A 409 -2.99 -3.66 -17.97
C TRP A 409 -3.73 -2.33 -17.75
N THR A 410 -3.09 -1.45 -16.99
CA THR A 410 -3.52 -0.07 -16.76
C THR A 410 -2.30 0.83 -16.85
N PHE A 411 -2.44 1.97 -17.49
CA PHE A 411 -1.38 2.94 -17.69
C PHE A 411 -1.79 4.31 -17.12
N ALA A 412 -0.88 4.95 -16.40
CA ALA A 412 -1.02 6.34 -15.96
C ALA A 412 0.22 7.13 -16.35
N GLY A 413 0.04 8.27 -16.98
CA GLY A 413 1.12 9.16 -17.37
C GLY A 413 0.86 10.59 -16.96
N ASP A 414 1.96 11.36 -16.83
CA ASP A 414 1.88 12.79 -16.59
C ASP A 414 1.32 13.49 -17.83
N ALA A 415 0.13 14.04 -17.70
CA ALA A 415 -0.56 14.85 -18.71
C ALA A 415 -0.33 16.36 -18.51
N SER A 416 0.70 16.74 -17.75
CA SER A 416 1.05 18.15 -17.53
C SER A 416 1.98 18.66 -18.65
N GLY A 417 1.71 19.87 -19.14
CA GLY A 417 2.59 20.53 -20.09
C GLY A 417 2.92 19.72 -21.36
N PRO A 418 4.20 19.41 -21.63
CA PRO A 418 4.60 18.70 -22.85
C PRO A 418 4.11 17.26 -22.95
N GLY A 419 3.76 16.62 -21.84
CA GLY A 419 3.24 15.25 -21.78
C GLY A 419 1.78 15.15 -22.26
N GLN A 420 1.02 16.23 -22.20
CA GLN A 420 -0.41 16.24 -22.50
C GLN A 420 -0.72 15.62 -23.87
N THR A 421 -0.03 16.03 -24.92
CA THR A 421 -0.28 15.54 -26.29
C THR A 421 -0.04 14.03 -26.43
N LEU A 422 1.02 13.51 -25.77
CA LEU A 422 1.32 12.07 -25.77
C LEU A 422 0.20 11.30 -25.06
N MET A 423 -0.29 11.83 -23.96
CA MET A 423 -1.34 11.21 -23.18
C MET A 423 -2.69 11.22 -23.92
N GLU A 424 -3.04 12.36 -24.55
CA GLU A 424 -4.24 12.48 -25.39
C GLU A 424 -4.24 11.42 -26.52
N TYR A 425 -3.14 11.30 -27.28
CA TYR A 425 -3.04 10.32 -28.36
C TYR A 425 -3.05 8.87 -27.85
N THR A 426 -2.45 8.64 -26.70
CA THR A 426 -2.48 7.31 -26.07
C THR A 426 -3.88 6.96 -25.58
N GLY A 427 -4.59 7.92 -24.99
CA GLY A 427 -5.98 7.78 -24.59
C GLY A 427 -6.93 7.53 -25.78
N ASP A 428 -6.74 8.27 -26.89
CA ASP A 428 -7.50 8.06 -28.14
C ASP A 428 -7.28 6.65 -28.72
N ARG A 429 -6.06 6.13 -28.63
CA ARG A 429 -5.70 4.82 -29.19
C ARG A 429 -6.20 3.63 -28.38
N TYR A 430 -6.13 3.72 -27.04
CA TYR A 430 -6.38 2.57 -26.16
C TYR A 430 -7.62 2.73 -25.29
N GLY A 431 -8.22 3.90 -25.25
CA GLY A 431 -9.35 4.26 -24.40
C GLY A 431 -8.90 5.02 -23.16
N ARG A 432 -9.57 6.13 -22.87
CA ARG A 432 -9.35 6.96 -21.68
C ARG A 432 -10.10 6.43 -20.49
N ALA A 433 -9.50 6.56 -19.32
CA ALA A 433 -10.17 6.42 -18.06
C ALA A 433 -10.86 7.74 -17.70
N GLU A 434 -12.14 7.71 -17.39
CA GLU A 434 -12.95 8.85 -17.02
C GLU A 434 -13.37 8.74 -15.56
N TRP A 435 -13.25 9.85 -14.82
CA TRP A 435 -13.70 9.87 -13.44
C TRP A 435 -15.21 10.07 -13.36
N GLU A 436 -15.89 9.12 -12.75
CA GLU A 436 -17.34 9.15 -12.54
C GLU A 436 -17.60 9.65 -11.11
N GLU A 437 -18.02 10.91 -10.99
CA GLU A 437 -18.22 11.56 -9.67
C GLU A 437 -19.31 10.88 -8.84
N GLU A 438 -20.40 10.43 -9.48
CA GLU A 438 -21.53 9.80 -8.81
C GLU A 438 -21.12 8.53 -8.04
N HIS A 439 -20.18 7.77 -8.57
CA HIS A 439 -19.71 6.52 -7.98
C HIS A 439 -18.28 6.60 -7.42
N GLY A 440 -17.61 7.75 -7.55
CA GLY A 440 -16.26 7.97 -7.05
C GLY A 440 -15.22 6.99 -7.59
N ARG A 441 -15.30 6.61 -8.86
CA ARG A 441 -14.46 5.61 -9.53
C ARG A 441 -14.07 6.03 -10.93
N TYR A 442 -13.09 5.33 -11.49
CA TYR A 442 -12.76 5.42 -12.90
C TYR A 442 -13.54 4.40 -13.72
N THR A 443 -14.03 4.83 -14.89
CA THR A 443 -14.71 4.01 -15.91
C THR A 443 -14.04 4.23 -17.26
N GLY A 444 -14.43 3.50 -18.30
CA GLY A 444 -13.92 3.65 -19.66
C GLY A 444 -12.70 2.77 -19.94
N GLY A 445 -11.64 3.36 -20.49
CA GLY A 445 -10.44 2.63 -20.93
C GLY A 445 -9.30 2.58 -19.90
N PRO A 446 -8.20 1.88 -20.23
CA PRO A 446 -7.10 1.64 -19.29
C PRO A 446 -6.10 2.80 -19.16
N VAL A 447 -6.28 3.92 -19.86
CA VAL A 447 -5.32 5.04 -19.89
C VAL A 447 -5.79 6.17 -18.99
N HIS A 448 -5.03 6.47 -17.96
CA HIS A 448 -5.25 7.58 -17.04
C HIS A 448 -4.35 8.76 -17.38
N GLU A 449 -4.96 9.87 -17.76
CA GLU A 449 -4.29 11.16 -17.96
C GLU A 449 -4.20 11.89 -16.60
N VAL A 450 -3.01 11.98 -16.04
CA VAL A 450 -2.82 12.51 -14.68
C VAL A 450 -2.20 13.89 -14.72
N THR A 451 -2.84 14.86 -14.06
CA THR A 451 -2.23 16.17 -13.79
C THR A 451 -1.56 16.16 -12.43
N LEU A 452 -0.24 16.32 -12.40
CA LEU A 452 0.57 16.33 -11.18
C LEU A 452 0.36 17.62 -10.38
N SER A 453 -0.69 17.64 -9.58
CA SER A 453 -0.99 18.75 -8.67
C SER A 453 -0.46 18.49 -7.26
N ARG A 454 -0.35 19.54 -6.45
CA ARG A 454 -0.02 19.43 -5.02
C ARG A 454 -0.94 18.47 -4.26
N SER A 455 -2.23 18.50 -4.60
CA SER A 455 -3.26 17.58 -4.07
C SER A 455 -2.98 16.13 -4.47
N TRP A 456 -2.61 15.91 -5.75
CA TRP A 456 -2.26 14.59 -6.26
C TRP A 456 -1.04 14.01 -5.52
N TYR A 457 0.02 14.81 -5.34
CA TYR A 457 1.19 14.39 -4.58
C TYR A 457 0.82 14.01 -3.13
N GLY A 458 -0.01 14.82 -2.47
CA GLY A 458 -0.45 14.55 -1.10
C GLY A 458 -1.14 13.20 -0.93
N GLU A 459 -1.91 12.79 -1.91
CA GLU A 459 -2.60 11.51 -1.90
C GLU A 459 -1.73 10.35 -2.40
N TRP A 460 -1.20 10.48 -3.61
CA TRP A 460 -0.67 9.33 -4.34
C TRP A 460 0.80 9.07 -4.06
N MET A 461 1.59 10.10 -3.85
CA MET A 461 2.97 9.93 -3.41
C MET A 461 3.01 9.35 -1.98
N SER A 462 2.08 9.73 -1.10
CA SER A 462 1.98 9.12 0.23
C SER A 462 1.70 7.62 0.16
N LYS A 463 0.76 7.20 -0.70
CA LYS A 463 0.46 5.77 -0.94
C LYS A 463 1.65 5.03 -1.56
N TYR A 464 2.41 5.69 -2.42
CA TYR A 464 3.61 5.12 -3.01
C TYR A 464 4.71 4.89 -1.98
N ILE A 465 4.94 5.87 -1.09
CA ILE A 465 5.90 5.76 0.01
C ILE A 465 5.57 4.57 0.92
N SER A 466 4.27 4.34 1.18
CA SER A 466 3.82 3.22 2.01
C SER A 466 4.23 1.85 1.46
N LEU A 467 4.36 1.70 0.13
CA LEU A 467 4.84 0.45 -0.47
C LEU A 467 6.28 0.11 -0.06
N PHE A 468 7.13 1.13 0.08
CA PHE A 468 8.50 0.94 0.57
C PHE A 468 8.51 0.57 2.06
N GLU A 469 7.64 1.20 2.84
CA GLU A 469 7.49 0.90 4.26
C GLU A 469 7.09 -0.55 4.48
N ASP A 470 6.08 -0.99 3.75
CA ASP A 470 5.47 -2.31 3.93
C ASP A 470 6.19 -3.42 3.16
N GLY A 471 7.12 -3.06 2.25
CA GLY A 471 7.86 -4.00 1.42
C GLY A 471 7.01 -4.56 0.28
N PHE A 472 6.00 -3.82 -0.19
CA PHE A 472 5.12 -4.21 -1.30
C PHE A 472 5.59 -3.70 -2.67
N ILE A 473 6.85 -3.29 -2.80
CA ILE A 473 7.47 -2.91 -4.06
C ILE A 473 8.83 -3.56 -4.22
N THR A 474 9.16 -3.96 -5.45
CA THR A 474 10.48 -4.43 -5.86
C THR A 474 10.89 -3.69 -7.12
N LEU A 475 12.05 -3.05 -7.08
CA LEU A 475 12.59 -2.22 -8.15
C LEU A 475 13.95 -2.76 -8.62
N PRO A 476 14.38 -2.42 -9.86
CA PRO A 476 15.75 -2.64 -10.30
C PRO A 476 16.76 -1.95 -9.38
N ARG A 477 17.84 -2.64 -9.04
CA ARG A 477 18.94 -2.04 -8.28
C ARG A 477 19.78 -1.14 -9.19
N ASP A 478 19.59 0.15 -9.05
CA ASP A 478 20.25 1.18 -9.84
C ASP A 478 20.48 2.45 -9.02
N ALA A 479 21.68 2.99 -9.05
CA ALA A 479 22.06 4.15 -8.24
C ALA A 479 21.30 5.43 -8.62
N SER A 480 20.99 5.62 -9.90
CA SER A 480 20.23 6.79 -10.37
C SER A 480 18.75 6.69 -9.95
N LEU A 481 18.14 5.50 -10.04
CA LEU A 481 16.80 5.26 -9.52
C LEU A 481 16.74 5.41 -8.00
N GLU A 482 17.78 4.95 -7.29
CA GLU A 482 17.87 5.14 -5.84
C GLU A 482 17.89 6.62 -5.47
N ASP A 483 18.66 7.45 -6.22
CA ASP A 483 18.73 8.90 -6.00
C ASP A 483 17.38 9.60 -6.31
N ASP A 484 16.66 9.16 -7.34
CA ASP A 484 15.31 9.65 -7.65
C ASP A 484 14.33 9.43 -6.49
N HIS A 485 14.37 8.26 -5.87
CA HIS A 485 13.50 7.98 -4.72
C HIS A 485 13.93 8.73 -3.46
N ARG A 486 15.23 8.99 -3.28
CA ARG A 486 15.74 9.86 -2.20
C ARG A 486 15.34 11.31 -2.39
N ALA A 487 15.07 11.73 -3.63
CA ALA A 487 14.66 13.09 -3.97
C ALA A 487 13.27 13.45 -3.44
N VAL A 488 12.42 12.48 -3.10
CA VAL A 488 11.10 12.74 -2.53
C VAL A 488 11.26 13.33 -1.13
N GLU A 489 10.74 14.54 -0.93
CA GLU A 489 10.83 15.29 0.32
C GLU A 489 9.44 15.76 0.78
N PHE A 490 9.32 16.07 2.07
CA PHE A 490 8.10 16.71 2.58
C PHE A 490 8.19 18.22 2.43
N VAL A 491 7.44 18.78 1.48
CA VAL A 491 7.30 20.21 1.26
C VAL A 491 5.96 20.67 1.87
N ASP A 492 6.01 21.48 2.91
CA ASP A 492 4.82 21.88 3.70
C ASP A 492 3.94 20.69 4.14
N GLY A 493 4.58 19.59 4.53
CA GLY A 493 3.89 18.38 4.99
C GLY A 493 3.37 17.46 3.89
N ILE A 494 3.52 17.83 2.62
CA ILE A 494 3.13 17.02 1.47
C ILE A 494 4.38 16.35 0.88
N PRO A 495 4.41 15.01 0.73
CA PRO A 495 5.53 14.34 0.09
C PRO A 495 5.48 14.61 -1.42
N MET A 496 6.51 15.21 -1.94
CA MET A 496 6.63 15.54 -3.36
C MET A 496 8.10 15.62 -3.77
N VAL A 497 8.34 15.62 -5.05
CA VAL A 497 9.68 15.90 -5.57
C VAL A 497 9.84 17.43 -5.66
N PRO A 498 10.79 18.01 -4.90
CA PRO A 498 11.04 19.44 -4.99
C PRO A 498 11.65 19.78 -6.36
N LYS A 499 11.40 21.01 -6.85
CA LYS A 499 11.96 21.51 -8.11
C LYS A 499 13.46 21.86 -8.00
N ILE A 500 14.26 20.89 -7.53
CA ILE A 500 15.70 21.03 -7.39
C ILE A 500 16.36 20.16 -8.44
N GLU A 501 17.12 20.80 -9.35
CA GLU A 501 17.89 20.10 -10.36
C GLU A 501 19.04 19.33 -9.72
N ARG A 502 19.14 18.04 -10.00
CA ARG A 502 20.23 17.16 -9.60
C ARG A 502 20.93 16.63 -10.84
N LYS A 503 22.23 16.56 -10.82
CA LYS A 503 22.98 15.93 -11.91
C LYS A 503 22.79 14.42 -11.86
N ASP A 504 22.60 13.81 -13.03
CA ASP A 504 22.57 12.35 -13.10
C ASP A 504 23.94 11.75 -12.70
N LEU A 505 23.90 10.64 -11.98
CA LEU A 505 25.11 9.99 -11.46
C LEU A 505 25.99 9.34 -12.55
N LYS A 506 25.37 9.01 -13.70
CA LYS A 506 26.05 8.36 -14.83
C LYS A 506 26.47 9.34 -15.93
N ASP A 507 25.81 10.51 -16.00
CA ASP A 507 26.04 11.53 -17.00
C ASP A 507 25.78 12.93 -16.41
N ALA A 508 26.83 13.65 -16.09
CA ALA A 508 26.75 14.96 -15.42
C ALA A 508 26.14 16.09 -16.30
N GLU A 509 25.91 15.87 -17.60
CA GLU A 509 25.23 16.81 -18.48
C GLU A 509 23.71 16.69 -18.42
N LEU A 510 23.23 15.56 -17.91
CA LEU A 510 21.80 15.29 -17.73
C LEU A 510 21.32 15.64 -16.31
N ILE A 511 20.07 15.99 -16.23
CA ILE A 511 19.43 16.47 -15.00
C ILE A 511 18.32 15.50 -14.59
N ARG A 512 18.23 15.21 -13.29
CA ARG A 512 17.18 14.45 -12.67
C ARG A 512 16.39 15.28 -11.68
N HIS A 513 15.09 15.02 -11.59
CA HIS A 513 14.18 15.65 -10.63
C HIS A 513 13.45 14.63 -9.76
N GLY A 514 13.91 13.38 -9.67
CA GLY A 514 13.18 12.31 -9.04
C GLY A 514 12.16 11.65 -9.97
N ASP A 515 12.47 11.69 -11.26
CA ASP A 515 11.58 11.23 -12.36
C ASP A 515 11.18 9.77 -12.16
N GLY A 516 12.08 8.92 -11.63
CA GLY A 516 11.78 7.52 -11.27
C GLY A 516 10.73 7.41 -10.15
N ALA A 517 10.79 8.26 -9.14
CA ALA A 517 9.80 8.24 -8.07
C ALA A 517 8.42 8.74 -8.55
N VAL A 518 8.38 9.68 -9.49
CA VAL A 518 7.14 10.16 -10.10
C VAL A 518 6.52 9.07 -10.97
N ALA A 519 7.31 8.43 -11.83
CA ALA A 519 6.85 7.31 -12.65
C ALA A 519 6.32 6.15 -11.80
N GLY A 520 7.02 5.81 -10.70
CA GLY A 520 6.58 4.80 -9.75
C GLY A 520 5.28 5.16 -9.02
N ALA A 521 5.10 6.43 -8.65
CA ALA A 521 3.85 6.90 -8.06
C ALA A 521 2.68 6.85 -9.05
N LEU A 522 2.93 7.15 -10.33
CA LEU A 522 1.95 6.99 -11.42
C LEU A 522 1.63 5.51 -11.67
N MET A 523 2.62 4.62 -11.65
CA MET A 523 2.42 3.17 -11.73
C MET A 523 1.55 2.66 -10.58
N ASN A 524 1.80 3.15 -9.35
CA ASN A 524 0.97 2.81 -8.21
C ASN A 524 -0.45 3.37 -8.34
N PHE A 525 -0.60 4.59 -8.87
CA PHE A 525 -1.90 5.16 -9.21
C PHE A 525 -2.67 4.25 -10.18
N ALA A 526 -2.02 3.83 -11.28
CA ALA A 526 -2.59 2.89 -12.25
C ALA A 526 -2.99 1.55 -11.61
N THR A 527 -2.18 1.06 -10.66
CA THR A 527 -2.50 -0.18 -9.91
C THR A 527 -3.80 -0.06 -9.13
N LEU A 528 -3.99 1.06 -8.43
CA LEU A 528 -5.11 1.26 -7.50
C LEU A 528 -6.40 1.72 -8.21
N ASN A 529 -6.29 2.26 -9.41
CA ASN A 529 -7.41 2.73 -10.22
C ASN A 529 -7.66 1.85 -11.46
N HIS A 530 -7.31 0.59 -11.37
CA HIS A 530 -7.55 -0.37 -12.45
C HIS A 530 -9.05 -0.54 -12.72
N ILE A 531 -9.42 -0.42 -13.99
CA ILE A 531 -10.78 -0.61 -14.48
C ILE A 531 -10.90 -2.06 -14.95
N GLY A 532 -11.56 -2.91 -14.20
CA GLY A 532 -11.64 -4.35 -14.45
C GLY A 532 -11.36 -5.14 -13.16
N GLY A 533 -11.99 -4.74 -12.06
CA GLY A 533 -11.73 -5.31 -10.77
C GLY A 533 -12.27 -6.73 -10.62
N HIS A 534 -11.51 -7.57 -9.95
CA HIS A 534 -12.01 -8.80 -9.36
C HIS A 534 -12.58 -8.47 -7.99
N VAL A 535 -13.74 -9.04 -7.69
CA VAL A 535 -14.42 -8.87 -6.43
C VAL A 535 -14.15 -10.07 -5.56
N TYR A 536 -13.79 -9.80 -4.33
CA TYR A 536 -13.47 -10.83 -3.36
C TYR A 536 -14.36 -10.65 -2.13
N GLU A 537 -15.12 -11.65 -1.75
CA GLU A 537 -15.88 -11.67 -0.52
C GLU A 537 -15.55 -12.89 0.34
N TYR A 538 -15.67 -12.81 1.65
CA TYR A 538 -15.48 -13.93 2.57
C TYR A 538 -16.79 -14.65 2.82
N HIS A 539 -16.87 -15.94 2.49
CA HIS A 539 -18.04 -16.76 2.73
C HIS A 539 -17.85 -17.76 3.87
N ARG A 540 -18.94 -18.02 4.55
CA ARG A 540 -19.05 -19.06 5.55
C ARG A 540 -18.88 -20.43 4.88
N VAL A 541 -17.85 -21.18 5.24
CA VAL A 541 -17.66 -22.56 4.79
C VAL A 541 -18.25 -23.50 5.82
N ARG A 542 -19.13 -24.41 5.37
CA ARG A 542 -19.68 -25.44 6.24
C ARG A 542 -18.60 -26.43 6.66
N PRO A 543 -18.61 -26.95 7.91
CA PRO A 543 -17.72 -28.01 8.32
C PRO A 543 -17.78 -29.19 7.34
N GLY A 544 -16.63 -29.65 6.86
CA GLY A 544 -16.54 -30.75 5.89
C GLY A 544 -16.58 -30.36 4.41
N ALA A 545 -16.63 -29.07 4.06
CA ALA A 545 -16.47 -28.63 2.68
C ALA A 545 -15.02 -28.73 2.21
N GLN A 546 -14.81 -28.63 0.90
CA GLN A 546 -13.51 -28.84 0.24
C GLN A 546 -12.36 -27.96 0.77
N VAL A 547 -12.69 -26.83 1.41
CA VAL A 547 -11.72 -25.91 2.06
C VAL A 547 -11.05 -26.55 3.28
N ASP A 548 -11.74 -27.45 4.01
CA ASP A 548 -11.13 -28.21 5.11
C ASP A 548 -9.95 -29.06 4.62
N ARG A 549 -9.98 -29.54 3.37
CA ARG A 549 -8.89 -30.32 2.79
C ARG A 549 -7.69 -29.45 2.42
N GLN A 550 -7.89 -28.22 1.96
CA GLN A 550 -6.80 -27.29 1.66
C GLN A 550 -6.14 -26.76 2.95
N ILE A 551 -6.94 -26.51 3.99
CA ILE A 551 -6.43 -26.12 5.30
C ILE A 551 -5.79 -27.30 6.03
N GLN A 552 -6.31 -28.54 5.87
CA GLN A 552 -5.75 -29.75 6.46
C GLN A 552 -4.57 -30.31 5.67
N SER A 553 -4.50 -30.09 4.37
CA SER A 553 -3.33 -30.43 3.55
C SER A 553 -2.13 -29.51 3.78
N GLY A 554 -2.17 -28.74 4.83
CA GLY A 554 -1.16 -27.81 5.35
C GLY A 554 0.25 -28.38 5.60
N ALA A 555 0.68 -29.34 4.78
CA ALA A 555 2.08 -29.68 4.61
C ALA A 555 2.91 -28.47 4.12
N GLY A 556 2.27 -27.45 3.52
CA GLY A 556 2.91 -26.19 3.15
C GLY A 556 3.21 -25.23 4.32
N TRP A 557 2.53 -25.39 5.45
CA TRP A 557 2.68 -24.50 6.60
C TRP A 557 3.91 -24.77 7.46
N ARG A 558 4.47 -25.98 7.37
CA ARG A 558 5.56 -26.39 8.27
C ARG A 558 6.97 -25.96 7.86
N ASN A 559 7.20 -25.52 6.61
CA ASN A 559 8.56 -25.35 6.09
C ASN A 559 8.93 -24.00 5.49
N LYS A 560 8.08 -22.99 5.55
CA LYS A 560 8.48 -21.64 5.06
C LYS A 560 8.72 -20.71 6.25
N LYS A 561 9.99 -20.49 6.58
CA LYS A 561 10.44 -19.43 7.48
C LYS A 561 10.16 -18.09 6.81
N GLY A 562 9.06 -17.46 7.15
CA GLY A 562 8.73 -16.12 6.70
C GLY A 562 9.42 -15.08 7.57
N ILE A 563 9.81 -13.97 6.95
CA ILE A 563 10.38 -12.79 7.60
C ILE A 563 9.26 -11.76 7.71
N TRP A 564 9.14 -11.16 8.87
CA TRP A 564 8.25 -10.01 9.13
C TRP A 564 8.85 -8.74 8.58
#